data_8403fce420ebd5ed0c614700ce7a8287
#
_entry.id   8403fce420ebd5ed0c614700ce7a8287
#
_cell.length_a   1.000
_cell.length_b   1.000
_cell.length_c   1.000
_cell.angle_alpha   90.00
_cell.angle_beta   90.00
_cell.angle_gamma   90.00
#
_symmetry.space_group_name_H-M   'P 1'
#
loop_
_entity.id
_entity.type
_entity.pdbx_description
1 polymer ?
#
loop_
_entity_poly.entity_id
_entity_poly.type
_entity_poly.pdbx_seq_one_letter_code
_entity_poly.pdbx_strand_id
1 'polypeptide(L)' 'MSRKHAVLIEENGRFWIEDQGSLNGTFLNRKRIERAELSDGDELQVGKYRLTFLSR' A
#
# COMPACT_ATOMS: atom_id res chain seq x y z
N MET A 1 -3.63 -7.39 -20.17
CA MET A 1 -4.51 -7.50 -18.99
C MET A 1 -3.75 -7.03 -17.76
N SER A 2 -4.31 -6.09 -17.06
CA SER A 2 -3.66 -5.58 -15.86
C SER A 2 -4.14 -6.34 -14.64
N ARG A 3 -3.22 -6.64 -13.74
CA ARG A 3 -3.54 -7.28 -12.48
C ARG A 3 -3.46 -6.25 -11.37
N LYS A 4 -4.40 -6.31 -10.47
CA LYS A 4 -4.33 -5.48 -9.29
C LYS A 4 -3.33 -6.09 -8.32
N HIS A 5 -2.36 -5.30 -7.93
CA HIS A 5 -1.39 -5.72 -6.93
C HIS A 5 -1.86 -5.30 -5.54
N ALA A 6 -2.31 -4.07 -5.45
CA ALA A 6 -2.80 -3.52 -4.20
C ALA A 6 -3.83 -2.43 -4.51
N VAL A 7 -4.69 -2.16 -3.55
CA VAL A 7 -5.75 -1.17 -3.69
C VAL A 7 -5.60 -0.15 -2.57
N LEU A 8 -5.69 1.12 -2.95
CA LEU A 8 -5.73 2.21 -1.98
C LEU A 8 -7.18 2.53 -1.66
N ILE A 9 -7.49 2.55 -0.38
CA ILE A 9 -8.85 2.79 0.09
C ILE A 9 -8.85 4.04 0.96
N GLU A 10 -9.82 4.93 0.69
CA GLU A 10 -10.03 6.10 1.53
C GLU A 10 -11.36 5.96 2.24
N GLU A 11 -11.36 6.16 3.55
CA GLU A 11 -12.57 6.04 4.35
C GLU A 11 -12.47 7.00 5.54
N ASN A 12 -13.43 7.91 5.63
CA ASN A 12 -13.51 8.87 6.74
C ASN A 12 -12.22 9.66 6.93
N GLY A 13 -11.62 10.08 5.84
CA GLY A 13 -10.39 10.86 5.89
C GLY A 13 -9.14 10.04 6.19
N ARG A 14 -9.28 8.73 6.26
CA ARG A 14 -8.15 7.83 6.47
C ARG A 14 -7.86 7.04 5.21
N PHE A 15 -6.59 6.69 5.04
CA PHE A 15 -6.17 5.93 3.87
C PHE A 15 -5.63 4.59 4.31
N TRP A 16 -5.97 3.55 3.55
CA TRP A 16 -5.57 2.18 3.80
C TRP A 16 -5.00 1.60 2.52
N ILE A 17 -4.05 0.71 2.66
CA ILE A 17 -3.55 -0.06 1.52
C ILE A 17 -3.88 -1.53 1.77
N GLU A 18 -4.39 -2.20 0.73
CA GLU A 18 -4.77 -3.61 0.86
C GLU A 18 -4.14 -4.39 -0.28
N ASP A 19 -3.40 -5.43 0.09
CA ASP A 19 -2.79 -6.32 -0.90
C ASP A 19 -3.87 -7.20 -1.52
N GLN A 20 -3.80 -7.38 -2.83
CA GLN A 20 -4.80 -8.15 -3.56
C GLN A 20 -4.25 -9.52 -3.97
N GLY A 21 -3.63 -10.20 -3.02
CA GLY A 21 -3.09 -11.52 -3.29
C GLY A 21 -1.89 -11.51 -4.20
N SER A 22 -1.08 -10.46 -4.12
CA SER A 22 0.07 -10.33 -4.99
C SER A 22 1.11 -11.41 -4.70
N LEU A 23 1.83 -11.79 -5.74
CA LEU A 23 2.84 -12.82 -5.62
C LEU A 23 4.04 -12.33 -4.80
N ASN A 24 4.45 -11.10 -5.03
CA ASN A 24 5.63 -10.53 -4.37
C ASN A 24 5.34 -9.81 -3.07
N GLY A 25 4.05 -9.56 -2.80
CA GLY A 25 3.64 -8.91 -1.58
C GLY A 25 3.66 -7.39 -1.65
N THR A 26 2.99 -6.79 -0.69
CA THR A 26 2.98 -5.35 -0.49
C THR A 26 3.65 -5.09 0.84
N PHE A 27 4.55 -4.10 0.87
CA PHE A 27 5.32 -3.79 2.06
C PHE A 27 5.07 -2.37 2.49
N LEU A 28 4.89 -2.18 3.79
CA LEU A 28 4.76 -0.86 4.39
C LEU A 28 5.93 -0.69 5.35
N ASN A 29 6.77 0.32 5.07
CA ASN A 29 7.98 0.57 5.85
C ASN A 29 8.81 -0.70 6.01
N ARG A 30 8.96 -1.44 4.90
CA ARG A 30 9.74 -2.67 4.80
C ARG A 30 9.15 -3.85 5.54
N LYS A 31 7.87 -3.75 5.90
CA LYS A 31 7.14 -4.84 6.53
C LYS A 31 6.06 -5.34 5.61
N ARG A 32 6.02 -6.63 5.36
CA ARG A 32 4.97 -7.19 4.51
C ARG A 32 3.62 -7.08 5.22
N ILE A 33 2.63 -6.57 4.48
CA ILE A 33 1.30 -6.37 5.04
C ILE A 33 0.25 -6.95 4.09
N GLU A 34 -0.89 -7.29 4.64
CA GLU A 34 -2.07 -7.63 3.85
C GLU A 34 -2.98 -6.43 3.77
N ARG A 35 -3.12 -5.71 4.86
CA ARG A 35 -3.88 -4.48 4.93
C ARG A 35 -3.29 -3.62 6.04
N ALA A 36 -3.15 -2.34 5.76
CA ALA A 36 -2.59 -1.44 6.75
C ALA A 36 -3.06 -0.02 6.52
N GLU A 37 -3.18 0.73 7.59
CA GLU A 37 -3.49 2.14 7.51
C GLU A 37 -2.22 2.93 7.19
N LEU A 38 -2.37 3.91 6.30
CA LEU A 38 -1.25 4.73 5.86
C LEU A 38 -1.20 6.02 6.66
N SER A 39 0.02 6.46 6.94
CA SER A 39 0.27 7.75 7.58
C SER A 39 1.21 8.56 6.70
N ASP A 40 1.17 9.88 6.89
CA ASP A 40 2.03 10.75 6.13
C ASP A 40 3.49 10.34 6.29
N GLY A 41 4.17 10.23 5.16
CA GLY A 41 5.58 9.85 5.15
C GLY A 41 5.85 8.36 5.12
N ASP A 42 4.80 7.53 5.10
CA ASP A 42 5.01 6.08 5.03
C ASP A 42 5.57 5.66 3.69
N GLU A 43 6.47 4.71 3.74
CA GLU A 43 7.07 4.16 2.52
C GLU A 43 6.33 2.90 2.13
N LEU A 44 5.88 2.85 0.87
CA LEU A 44 5.20 1.70 0.32
C LEU A 44 6.07 1.03 -0.72
N GLN A 45 6.05 -0.28 -0.73
CA GLN A 45 6.67 -1.03 -1.81
C GLN A 45 5.63 -1.96 -2.40
N VAL A 46 5.34 -1.77 -3.68
CA VAL A 46 4.36 -2.56 -4.40
C VAL A 46 5.08 -3.20 -5.58
N GLY A 47 5.31 -4.51 -5.48
CA GLY A 47 6.14 -5.18 -6.46
C GLY A 47 7.55 -4.64 -6.42
N LYS A 48 8.02 -4.12 -7.55
CA LYS A 48 9.36 -3.54 -7.64
C LYS A 48 9.35 -2.02 -7.48
N TYR A 49 8.19 -1.44 -7.21
CA TYR A 49 8.06 0.01 -7.10
C TYR A 49 8.05 0.43 -5.65
N ARG A 50 8.76 1.53 -5.37
CA ARG A 50 8.74 2.15 -4.05
C ARG A 50 8.08 3.50 -4.16
N LEU A 51 7.16 3.75 -3.23
CA LEU A 51 6.38 4.97 -3.23
C LEU A 51 6.39 5.55 -1.82
N THR A 52 6.30 6.88 -1.74
CA THR A 52 6.14 7.52 -0.44
C THR A 52 4.73 8.09 -0.37
N PHE A 53 4.02 7.75 0.68
CA PHE A 53 2.68 8.25 0.88
C PHE A 53 2.75 9.61 1.56
N LEU A 54 2.18 10.62 0.91
CA LEU A 54 2.14 11.97 1.48
C LEU A 54 0.68 12.37 1.65
N SER A 55 0.35 12.78 2.86
CA SER A 55 -0.99 13.20 3.20
C SER A 55 -0.93 14.61 3.76
N ARG A 56 -1.90 15.45 3.35
CA ARG A 56 -1.98 16.81 3.85
C ARG A 56 -3.32 17.11 4.47
#